data_c124f0a99d19c41917562e4321495c72
#
_entry.id   c124f0a99d19c41917562e4321495c72
#
_cell.length_a   1.000
_cell.length_b   1.000
_cell.length_c   1.000
_cell.angle_alpha   90.00
_cell.angle_beta   90.00
_cell.angle_gamma   90.00
#
_symmetry.space_group_name_H-M   'P 1'
#
loop_
_entity.id
_entity.type
_entity.pdbx_description
1 polymer ?
#
loop_
_entity_poly.entity_id
_entity_poly.type
_entity_poly.pdbx_seq_one_letter_code
_entity_poly.pdbx_strand_id
1 'polypeptide(L)' 'MFNSSFVNYTTKLKEMLDNNIRGEQMAIEAYTQAINRVSNESLKQLFMRIIEDEKQHIEVFKTIRNNVKFLSI' A
#
# COMPACT_ATOMS: atom_id res chain seq x y z
N MET A 1 0.26 13.94 30.19
CA MET A 1 -1.15 13.93 29.77
C MET A 1 -1.22 13.77 28.24
N PHE A 2 -2.10 12.92 27.78
CA PHE A 2 -2.25 12.72 26.34
C PHE A 2 -2.84 13.94 25.66
N ASN A 3 -2.23 14.31 24.56
CA ASN A 3 -2.81 15.27 23.64
C ASN A 3 -3.79 14.52 22.73
N SER A 4 -5.10 14.80 22.88
CA SER A 4 -6.13 14.13 22.09
C SER A 4 -5.97 14.38 20.59
N SER A 5 -5.47 15.55 20.18
CA SER A 5 -5.17 15.85 18.78
C SER A 5 -4.10 14.93 18.23
N PHE A 6 -3.12 14.60 19.04
CA PHE A 6 -2.03 13.71 18.68
C PHE A 6 -2.55 12.29 18.51
N VAL A 7 -3.37 11.80 19.45
CA VAL A 7 -4.00 10.48 19.37
C VAL A 7 -4.85 10.37 18.10
N ASN A 8 -5.64 11.41 17.79
CA ASN A 8 -6.45 11.45 16.57
C ASN A 8 -5.58 11.41 15.32
N TYR A 9 -4.46 12.13 15.32
CA TYR A 9 -3.53 12.13 14.19
C TYR A 9 -2.98 10.73 13.92
N THR A 10 -2.50 10.03 14.96
CA THR A 10 -1.94 8.68 14.80
C THR A 10 -3.00 7.68 14.35
N THR A 11 -4.23 7.80 14.86
CA THR A 11 -5.34 6.95 14.43
C THR A 11 -5.65 7.17 12.95
N LYS A 12 -5.75 8.43 12.52
CA LYS A 12 -6.03 8.77 11.12
C LYS A 12 -4.90 8.30 10.20
N LEU A 13 -3.65 8.43 10.65
CA LEU A 13 -2.50 7.97 9.88
C LEU A 13 -2.56 6.46 9.67
N LYS A 14 -2.87 5.69 10.72
CA LYS A 14 -3.03 4.23 10.61
C LYS A 14 -4.13 3.88 9.62
N GLU A 15 -5.26 4.57 9.69
CA GLU A 15 -6.38 4.33 8.77
C GLU A 15 -5.97 4.61 7.32
N MET A 16 -5.27 5.71 7.08
CA MET A 16 -4.76 6.03 5.74
C MET A 16 -3.81 4.96 5.22
N LEU A 17 -2.88 4.51 6.08
CA LEU A 17 -1.93 3.47 5.70
C LEU A 17 -2.65 2.16 5.38
N ASP A 18 -3.62 1.77 6.20
CA ASP A 18 -4.43 0.57 5.95
C ASP A 18 -5.21 0.68 4.64
N ASN A 19 -5.78 1.85 4.35
CA ASN A 19 -6.49 2.09 3.10
C ASN A 19 -5.55 2.02 1.89
N ASN A 20 -4.36 2.58 2.02
CA ASN A 20 -3.34 2.52 0.96
C ASN A 20 -2.92 1.07 0.70
N ILE A 21 -2.70 0.30 1.76
CA ILE A 21 -2.34 -1.12 1.63
C ILE A 21 -3.43 -1.88 0.89
N ARG A 22 -4.70 -1.69 1.27
CA ARG A 22 -5.82 -2.35 0.59
C ARG A 22 -5.92 -1.92 -0.87
N GLY A 23 -5.74 -0.63 -1.15
CA GLY A 23 -5.75 -0.13 -2.53
C GLY A 23 -4.66 -0.75 -3.39
N GLU A 24 -3.45 -0.86 -2.85
CA GLU A 24 -2.33 -1.50 -3.55
C GLU A 24 -2.60 -2.98 -3.79
N GLN A 25 -3.18 -3.68 -2.81
CA GLN A 25 -3.54 -5.10 -2.95
C GLN A 25 -4.59 -5.30 -4.05
N MET A 26 -5.59 -4.42 -4.11
CA MET A 26 -6.61 -4.45 -5.15
C MET A 26 -6.01 -4.19 -6.54
N ALA A 27 -5.06 -3.26 -6.62
CA ALA A 27 -4.36 -2.96 -7.87
C ALA A 27 -3.56 -4.16 -8.35
N ILE A 28 -2.82 -4.84 -7.45
CA ILE A 28 -2.08 -6.05 -7.79
C ILE A 28 -3.01 -7.12 -8.36
N GLU A 29 -4.16 -7.32 -7.71
CA GLU A 29 -5.15 -8.30 -8.17
C GLU A 29 -5.66 -7.96 -9.57
N ALA A 30 -6.01 -6.70 -9.82
CA ALA A 30 -6.50 -6.25 -11.11
C ALA A 30 -5.44 -6.42 -12.21
N TYR A 31 -4.20 -6.04 -11.94
CA TYR A 31 -3.12 -6.17 -12.93
C TYR A 31 -2.75 -7.62 -13.17
N THR A 32 -2.84 -8.48 -12.15
CA THR A 32 -2.64 -9.92 -12.32
C THR A 32 -3.69 -10.50 -13.27
N GLN A 33 -4.94 -10.07 -13.15
CA GLN A 33 -5.99 -10.49 -14.09
C GLN A 33 -5.73 -9.95 -15.49
N ALA A 34 -5.23 -8.72 -15.60
CA ALA A 34 -4.89 -8.13 -16.90
C ALA A 34 -3.81 -8.94 -17.62
N ILE A 35 -2.77 -9.37 -16.89
CA ILE A 35 -1.71 -10.23 -17.46
C ILE A 35 -2.28 -11.48 -18.08
N ASN A 36 -3.28 -12.08 -17.44
CA ASN A 36 -3.90 -13.32 -17.93
C ASN A 36 -4.77 -13.11 -19.18
N ARG A 37 -5.13 -11.87 -19.49
CA ARG A 37 -6.06 -11.56 -20.58
C ARG A 37 -5.41 -10.89 -21.77
N VAL A 38 -4.23 -10.28 -21.60
CA VAL A 38 -3.53 -9.63 -22.71
C VAL A 38 -2.65 -10.66 -23.40
N SER A 39 -2.55 -10.54 -24.72
CA SER A 39 -1.69 -11.39 -25.52
C SER A 39 -0.35 -10.73 -25.85
N ASN A 40 -0.26 -9.42 -25.70
CA ASN A 40 0.94 -8.66 -26.01
C ASN A 40 1.97 -8.83 -24.89
N GLU A 41 3.12 -9.41 -25.23
CA GLU A 41 4.17 -9.71 -24.25
C GLU A 41 4.76 -8.46 -23.64
N SER A 42 4.94 -7.40 -24.43
CA SER A 42 5.46 -6.13 -23.91
C SER A 42 4.54 -5.52 -22.85
N LEU A 43 3.23 -5.59 -23.07
CA LEU A 43 2.25 -5.12 -22.07
C LEU A 43 2.28 -5.98 -20.80
N LYS A 44 2.40 -7.30 -20.97
CA LYS A 44 2.53 -8.20 -19.81
C LYS A 44 3.72 -7.79 -18.94
N GLN A 45 4.86 -7.52 -19.56
CA GLN A 45 6.06 -7.12 -18.84
C GLN A 45 5.86 -5.80 -18.08
N LEU A 46 5.16 -4.84 -18.68
CA LEU A 46 4.84 -3.58 -18.02
C LEU A 46 3.95 -3.79 -16.81
N PHE A 47 2.91 -4.61 -16.92
CA PHE A 47 2.05 -4.95 -15.78
C PHE A 47 2.82 -5.65 -14.68
N MET A 48 3.71 -6.58 -15.03
CA MET A 48 4.55 -7.26 -14.04
C MET A 48 5.43 -6.28 -13.27
N ARG A 49 5.98 -5.28 -13.95
CA ARG A 49 6.78 -4.24 -13.31
C ARG A 49 5.94 -3.42 -12.32
N ILE A 50 4.72 -3.03 -12.72
CA ILE A 50 3.81 -2.30 -11.84
C ILE A 50 3.50 -3.14 -10.60
N ILE A 51 3.22 -4.43 -10.77
CA ILE A 51 2.93 -5.32 -9.65
C ILE A 51 4.09 -5.37 -8.66
N GLU A 52 5.32 -5.47 -9.15
CA GLU A 52 6.49 -5.47 -8.27
C GLU A 52 6.63 -4.16 -7.51
N ASP A 53 6.39 -3.02 -8.17
CA ASP A 53 6.41 -1.70 -7.52
C ASP A 53 5.33 -1.62 -6.43
N GLU A 54 4.11 -2.10 -6.72
CA GLU A 54 3.01 -2.10 -5.75
C GLU A 54 3.34 -2.96 -4.53
N LYS A 55 3.97 -4.11 -4.73
CA LYS A 55 4.41 -4.97 -3.62
C LYS A 55 5.41 -4.27 -2.72
N GLN A 56 6.34 -3.52 -3.29
CA GLN A 56 7.31 -2.74 -2.52
C GLN A 56 6.63 -1.63 -1.73
N HIS A 57 5.64 -0.95 -2.33
CA HIS A 57 4.86 0.08 -1.64
C HIS A 57 4.15 -0.51 -0.43
N ILE A 58 3.53 -1.67 -0.58
CA ILE A 58 2.84 -2.34 0.54
C ILE A 58 3.82 -2.58 1.69
N GLU A 59 5.02 -3.07 1.41
CA GLU A 59 6.02 -3.30 2.46
C GLU A 59 6.41 -2.02 3.18
N VAL A 60 6.58 -0.92 2.43
CA VAL A 60 6.88 0.39 3.02
C VAL A 60 5.72 0.86 3.90
N PHE A 61 4.49 0.78 3.41
CA PHE A 61 3.31 1.18 4.19
C PHE A 61 3.15 0.35 5.46
N LYS A 62 3.36 -0.97 5.37
CA LYS A 62 3.29 -1.85 6.53
C LYS A 62 4.35 -1.51 7.57
N THR A 63 5.57 -1.22 7.11
CA THR A 63 6.66 -0.84 8.00
C THR A 63 6.34 0.44 8.75
N ILE A 64 5.85 1.46 8.05
CA ILE A 64 5.45 2.72 8.66
C ILE A 64 4.32 2.48 9.66
N ARG A 65 3.29 1.73 9.25
CA ARG A 65 2.14 1.43 10.08
C ARG A 65 2.53 0.74 11.38
N ASN A 66 3.45 -0.24 11.29
CA ASN A 66 3.90 -0.98 12.46
C ASN A 66 4.75 -0.13 13.40
N ASN A 67 5.26 1.01 12.92
CA ASN A 67 6.12 1.91 13.69
C ASN A 67 5.46 3.27 13.99
N VAL A 68 4.17 3.40 13.72
CA VAL A 68 3.43 4.65 13.95
C VAL A 68 3.56 5.11 15.40
N LYS A 69 3.62 4.18 16.36
CA LYS A 69 3.79 4.52 17.78
C LYS A 69 5.05 5.35 18.04
N PHE A 70 6.07 5.24 17.21
CA PHE A 70 7.31 6.02 17.36
C PHE A 70 7.17 7.45 16.83
N LEU A 71 6.14 7.71 16.03
CA LEU A 71 5.84 9.06 15.55
C LEU A 71 5.23 9.91 16.66
N SER A 72 4.84 9.28 17.76
CA SER A 72 4.24 9.96 18.91
C SER A 72 5.28 10.44 19.92
N ILE A 73 6.51 10.22 19.67
CA ILE A 73 7.60 10.69 20.54
C ILE A 73 8.14 12.07 20.06
#